data_2fcdd9d3a9b57d2a07291fc6c07bae40
#
_entry.id   2fcdd9d3a9b57d2a07291fc6c07bae40
#
_cell.length_a   1.000
_cell.length_b   1.000
_cell.length_c   1.000
_cell.angle_alpha   90.00
_cell.angle_beta   90.00
_cell.angle_gamma   90.00
#
_symmetry.space_group_name_H-M   'P 1'
#
loop_
_entity.id
_entity.type
_entity.pdbx_description
1 polymer ?
#
loop_
_entity_poly.entity_id
_entity_poly.type
_entity_poly.pdbx_seq_one_letter_code
_entity_poly.pdbx_strand_id
1 'polypeptide(L)'
;MAIKFQYNKTSLNDLGKQLKVRQKALPTLQNKESALRLEVRKAKDESDRLIADLEASLARYDYLAALWNEFDPGLVAITDVDLHTVKVAGVKTPGLGEIHYEIRPFNAFVKPAWYADGVAILKDLSRLGIESEVYQEKARILDYQRKKTTQKVNLYEKVQIPGYQEAIRKIKRYMEDEENLSKASQKIVKQRHAAEEEEASEV
;
A
#
# COMPACT_ATOMS: atom_id res chain seq x y z
N MET A 1 -18.53 -11.65 -4.14
CA MET A 1 -19.33 -11.05 -3.04
C MET A 1 -20.58 -10.45 -3.65
N ALA A 2 -21.77 -10.96 -3.35
CA ALA A 2 -23.01 -10.42 -3.91
C ALA A 2 -23.39 -9.13 -3.16
N ILE A 3 -23.69 -8.07 -3.90
CA ILE A 3 -24.16 -6.81 -3.34
C ILE A 3 -25.62 -7.01 -2.94
N LYS A 4 -25.97 -6.81 -1.67
CA LYS A 4 -27.34 -6.84 -1.17
C LYS A 4 -28.04 -5.54 -1.59
N PHE A 5 -29.21 -5.65 -2.17
CA PHE A 5 -30.05 -4.51 -2.60
C PHE A 5 -31.52 -4.87 -2.57
N GLN A 6 -32.37 -3.85 -2.57
CA GLN A 6 -33.83 -3.96 -2.72
C GLN A 6 -34.25 -3.40 -4.07
N TYR A 7 -35.33 -3.90 -4.63
CA TYR A 7 -35.90 -3.44 -5.89
C TYR A 7 -36.75 -2.17 -5.69
N ASN A 8 -36.09 -1.06 -5.32
CA ASN A 8 -36.73 0.22 -5.12
C ASN A 8 -35.83 1.40 -5.55
N LYS A 9 -36.47 2.56 -5.73
CA LYS A 9 -35.81 3.80 -6.19
C LYS A 9 -34.74 4.30 -5.21
N THR A 10 -34.95 4.09 -3.90
CA THR A 10 -33.99 4.48 -2.86
C THR A 10 -32.69 3.69 -2.98
N SER A 11 -32.79 2.35 -3.08
CA SER A 11 -31.65 1.46 -3.29
C SER A 11 -30.92 1.78 -4.60
N LEU A 12 -31.65 2.08 -5.67
CA LEU A 12 -31.08 2.51 -6.95
C LEU A 12 -30.20 3.76 -6.79
N ASN A 13 -30.70 4.77 -6.10
CA ASN A 13 -29.96 6.01 -5.85
C ASN A 13 -28.73 5.79 -5.00
N ASP A 14 -28.84 4.98 -3.94
CA ASP A 14 -27.73 4.70 -3.02
C ASP A 14 -26.62 3.91 -3.72
N LEU A 15 -26.97 2.89 -4.50
CA LEU A 15 -25.99 2.14 -5.29
C LEU A 15 -25.34 3.06 -6.35
N GLY A 16 -26.10 3.96 -6.96
CA GLY A 16 -25.58 4.95 -7.91
C GLY A 16 -24.55 5.90 -7.26
N LYS A 17 -24.83 6.37 -6.05
CA LYS A 17 -23.87 7.19 -5.27
C LYS A 17 -22.61 6.40 -4.94
N GLN A 18 -22.77 5.17 -4.45
CA GLN A 18 -21.66 4.30 -4.09
C GLN A 18 -20.79 3.92 -5.31
N LEU A 19 -21.38 3.67 -6.46
CA LEU A 19 -20.66 3.44 -7.71
C LEU A 19 -19.83 4.65 -8.11
N LYS A 20 -20.42 5.86 -8.10
CA LYS A 20 -19.71 7.10 -8.44
C LYS A 20 -18.51 7.36 -7.52
N VAL A 21 -18.65 7.12 -6.21
CA VAL A 21 -17.55 7.27 -5.25
C VAL A 21 -16.40 6.34 -5.60
N ARG A 22 -16.69 5.07 -5.92
CA ARG A 22 -15.65 4.08 -6.25
C ARG A 22 -14.97 4.37 -7.58
N GLN A 23 -15.75 4.78 -8.59
CA GLN A 23 -15.21 5.19 -9.89
C GLN A 23 -14.28 6.40 -9.77
N LYS A 24 -14.61 7.37 -8.91
CA LYS A 24 -13.74 8.53 -8.65
C LYS A 24 -12.50 8.17 -7.81
N ALA A 25 -12.62 7.23 -6.88
CA ALA A 25 -11.51 6.82 -6.02
C ALA A 25 -10.52 5.87 -6.74
N LEU A 26 -10.97 5.11 -7.74
CA LEU A 26 -10.16 4.11 -8.43
C LEU A 26 -8.87 4.71 -9.03
N PRO A 27 -8.90 5.80 -9.84
CA PRO A 27 -7.67 6.36 -10.42
C PRO A 27 -6.70 6.87 -9.34
N THR A 28 -7.21 7.44 -8.25
CA THR A 28 -6.36 7.89 -7.12
C THR A 28 -5.66 6.70 -6.45
N LEU A 29 -6.35 5.58 -6.28
CA LEU A 29 -5.77 4.35 -5.73
C LEU A 29 -4.75 3.72 -6.69
N GLN A 30 -5.01 3.73 -8.00
CA GLN A 30 -4.07 3.26 -9.03
C GLN A 30 -2.80 4.12 -9.06
N ASN A 31 -2.93 5.44 -9.00
CA ASN A 31 -1.79 6.36 -8.92
C ASN A 31 -0.98 6.14 -7.64
N LYS A 32 -1.66 5.92 -6.50
CA LYS A 32 -0.98 5.59 -5.24
C LYS A 32 -0.25 4.25 -5.34
N GLU A 33 -0.84 3.24 -5.94
CA GLU A 33 -0.21 1.93 -6.14
C GLU A 33 1.04 2.05 -7.01
N SER A 34 0.97 2.79 -8.11
CA SER A 34 2.09 3.03 -9.02
C SER A 34 3.24 3.78 -8.33
N ALA A 35 2.91 4.81 -7.54
CA ALA A 35 3.90 5.54 -6.75
C ALA A 35 4.58 4.64 -5.71
N LEU A 36 3.80 3.83 -4.97
CA LEU A 36 4.34 2.88 -4.01
C LEU A 36 5.23 1.83 -4.67
N ARG A 37 4.86 1.34 -5.86
CA ARG A 37 5.67 0.38 -6.63
C ARG A 37 7.04 0.95 -7.00
N LEU A 38 7.07 2.21 -7.43
CA LEU A 38 8.33 2.90 -7.74
C LEU A 38 9.20 3.06 -6.49
N GLU A 39 8.61 3.48 -5.38
CA GLU A 39 9.37 3.70 -4.13
C GLU A 39 9.86 2.38 -3.50
N VAL A 40 9.10 1.28 -3.61
CA VAL A 40 9.57 -0.06 -3.22
C VAL A 40 10.81 -0.45 -4.03
N ARG A 41 10.77 -0.22 -5.35
CA ARG A 41 11.91 -0.53 -6.22
C ARG A 41 13.14 0.27 -5.82
N LYS A 42 13.00 1.60 -5.68
CA LYS A 42 14.11 2.46 -5.25
C LYS A 42 14.70 2.02 -3.90
N ALA A 43 13.84 1.68 -2.93
CA ALA A 43 14.31 1.27 -1.61
C ALA A 43 15.05 -0.08 -1.66
N LYS A 44 14.62 -1.00 -2.53
CA LYS A 44 15.34 -2.27 -2.77
C LYS A 44 16.66 -2.06 -3.48
N ASP A 45 16.64 -1.31 -4.58
CA ASP A 45 17.84 -1.02 -5.37
C ASP A 45 18.93 -0.34 -4.49
N GLU A 46 18.51 0.56 -3.58
CA GLU A 46 19.44 1.21 -2.64
C GLU A 46 19.94 0.25 -1.55
N SER A 47 19.08 -0.62 -1.02
CA SER A 47 19.48 -1.66 -0.08
C SER A 47 20.51 -2.62 -0.71
N ASP A 48 20.23 -3.08 -1.93
CA ASP A 48 21.12 -4.00 -2.65
C ASP A 48 22.48 -3.33 -2.95
N ARG A 49 22.47 -2.04 -3.28
CA ARG A 49 23.69 -1.24 -3.45
C ARG A 49 24.50 -1.16 -2.17
N LEU A 50 23.87 -0.82 -1.03
CA LEU A 50 24.55 -0.71 0.25
C LEU A 50 25.14 -2.06 0.71
N ILE A 51 24.46 -3.17 0.43
CA ILE A 51 24.98 -4.51 0.70
C ILE A 51 26.23 -4.80 -0.15
N ALA A 52 26.17 -4.46 -1.45
CA ALA A 52 27.31 -4.63 -2.34
C ALA A 52 28.51 -3.74 -1.91
N ASP A 53 28.25 -2.51 -1.48
CA ASP A 53 29.27 -1.59 -0.95
C ASP A 53 29.88 -2.13 0.36
N LEU A 54 29.06 -2.74 1.22
CA LEU A 54 29.52 -3.39 2.45
C LEU A 54 30.41 -4.61 2.13
N GLU A 55 29.97 -5.49 1.22
CA GLU A 55 30.74 -6.66 0.78
C GLU A 55 32.07 -6.25 0.14
N ALA A 56 32.07 -5.23 -0.72
CA ALA A 56 33.26 -4.70 -1.34
C ALA A 56 34.23 -4.10 -0.31
N SER A 57 33.69 -3.43 0.73
CA SER A 57 34.49 -2.88 1.83
C SER A 57 35.09 -4.00 2.69
N LEU A 58 34.32 -5.05 2.99
CA LEU A 58 34.84 -6.22 3.71
C LEU A 58 35.96 -6.90 2.93
N ALA A 59 35.78 -7.12 1.61
CA ALA A 59 36.80 -7.70 0.75
C ALA A 59 38.08 -6.86 0.68
N ARG A 60 37.93 -5.53 0.72
CA ARG A 60 39.07 -4.60 0.77
C ARG A 60 39.92 -4.76 2.01
N TYR A 61 39.31 -5.12 3.13
CA TYR A 61 39.99 -5.29 4.43
C TYR A 61 40.35 -6.76 4.74
N ASP A 62 40.14 -7.68 3.81
CA ASP A 62 40.42 -9.11 4.02
C ASP A 62 41.91 -9.38 4.35
N TYR A 63 42.82 -8.57 3.79
CA TYR A 63 44.24 -8.67 4.11
C TYR A 63 44.58 -8.35 5.60
N LEU A 64 43.66 -7.68 6.31
CA LEU A 64 43.75 -7.40 7.74
C LEU A 64 43.15 -8.52 8.62
N ALA A 65 42.61 -9.58 8.02
CA ALA A 65 41.88 -10.64 8.74
C ALA A 65 42.66 -11.21 9.92
N ALA A 66 43.99 -11.41 9.76
CA ALA A 66 44.84 -11.89 10.83
C ALA A 66 44.96 -10.88 12.00
N LEU A 67 44.93 -9.59 11.70
CA LEU A 67 45.02 -8.54 12.70
C LEU A 67 43.72 -8.40 13.51
N TRP A 68 42.59 -8.70 12.94
CA TRP A 68 41.28 -8.65 13.62
C TRP A 68 41.18 -9.67 14.77
N ASN A 69 41.98 -10.74 14.76
CA ASN A 69 42.03 -11.68 15.86
C ASN A 69 42.63 -11.06 17.14
N GLU A 70 43.42 -10.00 17.00
CA GLU A 70 44.06 -9.27 18.14
C GLU A 70 43.19 -8.07 18.58
N PHE A 71 42.15 -7.71 17.79
CA PHE A 71 41.30 -6.57 18.08
C PHE A 71 40.28 -6.92 19.19
N ASP A 72 40.13 -6.01 20.15
CA ASP A 72 39.13 -6.15 21.20
C ASP A 72 37.74 -5.77 20.64
N PRO A 73 36.82 -6.71 20.43
CA PRO A 73 35.50 -6.41 19.91
C PRO A 73 34.65 -5.52 20.81
N GLY A 74 35.00 -5.43 22.10
CA GLY A 74 34.35 -4.54 23.07
C GLY A 74 34.85 -3.09 23.04
N LEU A 75 35.80 -2.76 22.17
CA LEU A 75 36.34 -1.41 22.06
C LEU A 75 35.38 -0.40 21.47
N VAL A 76 34.57 -0.83 20.51
CA VAL A 76 33.57 -0.01 19.82
C VAL A 76 32.20 -0.61 20.08
N ALA A 77 31.32 0.13 20.69
CA ALA A 77 29.91 -0.25 20.86
C ALA A 77 29.00 0.78 20.21
N ILE A 78 27.91 0.34 19.62
CA ILE A 78 26.83 1.20 19.19
C ILE A 78 25.90 1.36 20.38
N THR A 79 25.75 2.59 20.87
CA THR A 79 24.90 2.88 22.04
C THR A 79 23.49 3.23 21.65
N ASP A 80 23.32 3.96 20.54
CA ASP A 80 22.02 4.35 20.05
C ASP A 80 22.06 4.63 18.54
N VAL A 81 20.91 4.51 17.91
CA VAL A 81 20.71 4.81 16.49
C VAL A 81 19.47 5.69 16.35
N ASP A 82 19.68 6.94 16.00
CA ASP A 82 18.58 7.86 15.76
C ASP A 82 17.79 7.46 14.51
N LEU A 83 16.52 7.16 14.70
CA LEU A 83 15.60 6.90 13.61
C LEU A 83 14.53 7.97 13.56
N HIS A 84 14.41 8.62 12.41
CA HIS A 84 13.34 9.59 12.17
C HIS A 84 12.29 9.03 11.20
N THR A 85 11.05 9.56 11.31
CA THR A 85 9.96 9.11 10.44
C THR A 85 9.90 9.96 9.18
N VAL A 86 10.07 9.31 8.03
CA VAL A 86 9.90 9.91 6.71
C VAL A 86 8.58 9.45 6.09
N LYS A 87 7.82 10.38 5.49
CA LYS A 87 6.59 10.03 4.77
C LYS A 87 6.89 9.87 3.28
N VAL A 88 6.70 8.66 2.77
CA VAL A 88 6.89 8.31 1.35
C VAL A 88 5.57 7.81 0.79
N ALA A 89 5.03 8.48 -0.24
CA ALA A 89 3.72 8.16 -0.84
C ALA A 89 2.57 8.03 0.20
N GLY A 90 2.63 8.81 1.29
CA GLY A 90 1.67 8.78 2.39
C GLY A 90 1.82 7.60 3.35
N VAL A 91 2.94 6.89 3.31
CA VAL A 91 3.31 5.83 4.24
C VAL A 91 4.45 6.32 5.15
N LYS A 92 4.36 6.05 6.44
CA LYS A 92 5.45 6.34 7.38
C LYS A 92 6.51 5.24 7.27
N THR A 93 7.75 5.62 7.00
CA THR A 93 8.91 4.74 6.90
C THR A 93 10.04 5.25 7.77
N PRO A 94 10.94 4.39 8.26
CA PRO A 94 12.12 4.84 8.98
C PRO A 94 13.11 5.53 8.03
N GLY A 95 13.80 6.52 8.53
CA GLY A 95 14.99 7.14 7.96
C GLY A 95 16.10 7.10 8.99
N LEU A 96 17.32 6.85 8.55
CA LEU A 96 18.50 6.84 9.41
C LEU A 96 18.91 8.28 9.74
N GLY A 97 19.12 8.57 11.03
CA GLY A 97 19.73 9.77 11.54
C GLY A 97 21.20 9.55 11.92
N GLU A 98 21.60 10.00 13.11
CA GLU A 98 22.95 9.80 13.62
C GLU A 98 23.08 8.45 14.32
N ILE A 99 24.28 7.86 14.21
CA ILE A 99 24.66 6.64 14.92
C ILE A 99 25.62 7.04 16.03
N HIS A 100 25.27 6.73 17.26
CA HIS A 100 26.06 7.05 18.43
C HIS A 100 26.97 5.88 18.81
N TYR A 101 28.27 6.15 18.82
CA TYR A 101 29.30 5.17 19.13
C TYR A 101 29.91 5.49 20.46
N GLU A 102 30.07 4.50 21.32
CA GLU A 102 30.91 4.53 22.51
C GLU A 102 32.20 3.82 22.19
N ILE A 103 33.34 4.54 22.40
CA ILE A 103 34.69 4.00 22.24
C ILE A 103 35.33 3.94 23.60
N ARG A 104 35.68 2.74 24.06
CA ARG A 104 36.45 2.59 25.29
C ARG A 104 37.82 3.20 25.11
N PRO A 105 38.30 4.02 26.09
CA PRO A 105 39.63 4.60 26.00
C PRO A 105 40.67 3.48 26.00
N PHE A 106 41.60 3.53 25.08
CA PHE A 106 42.72 2.62 24.99
C PHE A 106 44.04 3.38 24.93
N ASN A 107 45.09 2.76 25.48
CA ASN A 107 46.43 3.37 25.45
C ASN A 107 47.12 3.08 24.13
N ALA A 108 47.25 4.11 23.28
CA ALA A 108 47.86 4.01 21.96
C ALA A 108 49.36 3.61 21.98
N PHE A 109 50.04 3.75 23.12
CA PHE A 109 51.43 3.30 23.28
C PHE A 109 51.57 1.80 23.59
N VAL A 110 50.48 1.20 24.11
CA VAL A 110 50.44 -0.23 24.47
C VAL A 110 49.82 -1.08 23.40
N LYS A 111 48.85 -0.50 22.67
CA LYS A 111 48.13 -1.19 21.57
C LYS A 111 48.84 -0.97 20.24
N PRO A 112 48.68 -1.88 19.27
CA PRO A 112 49.23 -1.71 17.92
C PRO A 112 48.73 -0.42 17.25
N ALA A 113 49.59 0.19 16.42
CA ALA A 113 49.28 1.46 15.76
C ALA A 113 48.01 1.43 14.88
N TRP A 114 47.66 0.26 14.31
CA TRP A 114 46.50 0.07 13.47
C TRP A 114 45.14 0.13 14.21
N TYR A 115 45.14 0.11 15.58
CA TYR A 115 43.88 0.11 16.35
C TYR A 115 42.99 1.33 16.06
N ALA A 116 43.55 2.50 15.84
CA ALA A 116 42.81 3.69 15.49
C ALA A 116 42.13 3.55 14.15
N ASP A 117 42.86 3.00 13.16
CA ASP A 117 42.30 2.72 11.82
C ASP A 117 41.23 1.62 11.90
N GLY A 118 41.46 0.59 12.74
CA GLY A 118 40.47 -0.46 13.00
C GLY A 118 39.15 0.07 13.55
N VAL A 119 39.20 1.04 14.49
CA VAL A 119 37.99 1.72 14.99
C VAL A 119 37.26 2.47 13.87
N ALA A 120 37.97 3.18 12.99
CA ALA A 120 37.40 3.91 11.89
C ALA A 120 36.73 2.96 10.89
N ILE A 121 37.43 1.88 10.51
CA ILE A 121 36.88 0.82 9.63
C ILE A 121 35.61 0.22 10.21
N LEU A 122 35.58 -0.13 11.49
CA LEU A 122 34.41 -0.68 12.14
C LEU A 122 33.21 0.28 12.12
N LYS A 123 33.45 1.57 12.34
CA LYS A 123 32.39 2.58 12.24
C LYS A 123 31.81 2.67 10.83
N ASP A 124 32.67 2.68 9.82
CA ASP A 124 32.23 2.76 8.42
C ASP A 124 31.44 1.51 8.00
N LEU A 125 31.94 0.32 8.35
CA LEU A 125 31.25 -0.94 8.07
C LEU A 125 29.92 -1.06 8.81
N SER A 126 29.90 -0.70 10.10
CA SER A 126 28.66 -0.74 10.89
C SER A 126 27.63 0.27 10.38
N ARG A 127 28.07 1.44 9.93
CA ARG A 127 27.18 2.43 9.30
C ARG A 127 26.53 1.87 8.04
N LEU A 128 27.31 1.29 7.13
CA LEU A 128 26.79 0.66 5.90
C LEU A 128 25.80 -0.47 6.22
N GLY A 129 26.13 -1.30 7.21
CA GLY A 129 25.26 -2.38 7.68
C GLY A 129 23.92 -1.86 8.19
N ILE A 130 23.93 -0.90 9.11
CA ILE A 130 22.72 -0.30 9.69
C ILE A 130 21.89 0.40 8.60
N GLU A 131 22.54 1.14 7.70
CA GLU A 131 21.85 1.83 6.62
C GLU A 131 21.17 0.84 5.69
N SER A 132 21.81 -0.28 5.36
CA SER A 132 21.20 -1.35 4.54
C SER A 132 19.97 -1.96 5.22
N GLU A 133 20.02 -2.21 6.53
CA GLU A 133 18.87 -2.73 7.28
C GLU A 133 17.70 -1.74 7.33
N VAL A 134 17.99 -0.44 7.52
CA VAL A 134 16.95 0.61 7.48
C VAL A 134 16.27 0.66 6.11
N TYR A 135 17.02 0.54 5.01
CA TYR A 135 16.44 0.49 3.67
C TYR A 135 15.68 -0.81 3.40
N GLN A 136 16.11 -1.96 3.93
CA GLN A 136 15.35 -3.21 3.86
C GLN A 136 14.01 -3.08 4.58
N GLU A 137 14.01 -2.55 5.80
CA GLU A 137 12.78 -2.34 6.57
C GLU A 137 11.84 -1.34 5.87
N LYS A 138 12.38 -0.25 5.32
CA LYS A 138 11.66 0.70 4.49
C LYS A 138 11.02 0.03 3.29
N ALA A 139 11.75 -0.82 2.57
CA ALA A 139 11.23 -1.57 1.43
C ALA A 139 10.12 -2.54 1.86
N ARG A 140 10.27 -3.22 2.99
CA ARG A 140 9.27 -4.14 3.56
C ARG A 140 7.97 -3.43 3.90
N ILE A 141 8.03 -2.29 4.59
CA ILE A 141 6.86 -1.48 4.95
C ILE A 141 6.13 -0.98 3.69
N LEU A 142 6.88 -0.44 2.73
CA LEU A 142 6.33 0.06 1.48
C LEU A 142 5.69 -1.06 0.65
N ASP A 143 6.31 -2.24 0.55
CA ASP A 143 5.76 -3.38 -0.19
C ASP A 143 4.46 -3.91 0.45
N TYR A 144 4.40 -3.96 1.78
CA TYR A 144 3.18 -4.31 2.49
C TYR A 144 2.03 -3.35 2.17
N GLN A 145 2.28 -2.04 2.19
CA GLN A 145 1.27 -1.03 1.84
C GLN A 145 0.90 -1.07 0.35
N ARG A 146 1.87 -1.34 -0.53
CA ARG A 146 1.63 -1.56 -1.96
C ARG A 146 0.68 -2.73 -2.16
N LYS A 147 0.98 -3.91 -1.56
CA LYS A 147 0.13 -5.10 -1.64
C LYS A 147 -1.31 -4.82 -1.19
N LYS A 148 -1.49 -4.13 -0.06
CA LYS A 148 -2.81 -3.70 0.43
C LYS A 148 -3.53 -2.76 -0.56
N THR A 149 -2.79 -1.83 -1.16
CA THR A 149 -3.36 -0.90 -2.15
C THR A 149 -3.75 -1.65 -3.42
N THR A 150 -2.92 -2.56 -3.93
CA THR A 150 -3.24 -3.42 -5.08
C THR A 150 -4.48 -4.27 -4.83
N GLN A 151 -4.63 -4.84 -3.62
CA GLN A 151 -5.85 -5.57 -3.25
C GLN A 151 -7.10 -4.69 -3.30
N LYS A 152 -7.02 -3.44 -2.84
CA LYS A 152 -8.13 -2.48 -2.92
C LYS A 152 -8.46 -2.09 -4.35
N VAL A 153 -7.45 -1.84 -5.19
CA VAL A 153 -7.62 -1.56 -6.62
C VAL A 153 -8.36 -2.72 -7.29
N ASN A 154 -7.86 -3.95 -7.12
CA ASN A 154 -8.48 -5.14 -7.68
C ASN A 154 -9.91 -5.36 -7.17
N LEU A 155 -10.18 -5.12 -5.89
CA LEU A 155 -11.51 -5.22 -5.31
C LEU A 155 -12.48 -4.20 -5.96
N TYR A 156 -12.05 -2.96 -6.14
CA TYR A 156 -12.89 -1.94 -6.76
C TYR A 156 -13.13 -2.23 -8.25
N GLU A 157 -12.07 -2.50 -8.99
CA GLU A 157 -12.10 -2.67 -10.44
C GLU A 157 -12.82 -3.94 -10.89
N LYS A 158 -12.47 -5.09 -10.24
CA LYS A 158 -12.94 -6.41 -10.70
C LYS A 158 -14.21 -6.91 -10.02
N VAL A 159 -14.54 -6.40 -8.83
CA VAL A 159 -15.65 -6.92 -8.03
C VAL A 159 -16.72 -5.85 -7.77
N GLN A 160 -16.32 -4.73 -7.14
CA GLN A 160 -17.32 -3.78 -6.67
C GLN A 160 -17.94 -2.99 -7.80
N ILE A 161 -17.17 -2.37 -8.69
CA ILE A 161 -17.70 -1.57 -9.80
C ILE A 161 -18.61 -2.41 -10.70
N PRO A 162 -18.19 -3.57 -11.22
CA PRO A 162 -19.07 -4.42 -12.01
C PRO A 162 -20.31 -4.90 -11.24
N GLY A 163 -20.14 -5.26 -9.96
CA GLY A 163 -21.24 -5.69 -9.11
C GLY A 163 -22.29 -4.60 -8.89
N TYR A 164 -21.87 -3.35 -8.66
CA TYR A 164 -22.81 -2.21 -8.55
C TYR A 164 -23.50 -1.93 -9.88
N GLN A 165 -22.79 -1.98 -11.00
CA GLN A 165 -23.38 -1.79 -12.33
C GLN A 165 -24.45 -2.84 -12.63
N GLU A 166 -24.18 -4.11 -12.30
CA GLU A 166 -25.14 -5.19 -12.49
C GLU A 166 -26.36 -5.04 -11.59
N ALA A 167 -26.16 -4.72 -10.30
CA ALA A 167 -27.26 -4.49 -9.36
C ALA A 167 -28.16 -3.33 -9.81
N ILE A 168 -27.56 -2.21 -10.23
CA ILE A 168 -28.29 -1.06 -10.77
C ILE A 168 -29.12 -1.46 -12.02
N ARG A 169 -28.54 -2.25 -12.94
CA ARG A 169 -29.21 -2.73 -14.11
C ARG A 169 -30.43 -3.61 -13.77
N LYS A 170 -30.28 -4.52 -12.79
CA LYS A 170 -31.36 -5.39 -12.31
C LYS A 170 -32.52 -4.58 -11.70
N ILE A 171 -32.19 -3.58 -10.85
CA ILE A 171 -33.23 -2.72 -10.25
C ILE A 171 -33.96 -1.92 -11.32
N LYS A 172 -33.25 -1.31 -12.27
CA LYS A 172 -33.90 -0.54 -13.35
C LYS A 172 -34.84 -1.40 -14.16
N ARG A 173 -34.40 -2.59 -14.57
CA ARG A 173 -35.24 -3.52 -15.34
C ARG A 173 -36.51 -3.90 -14.57
N TYR A 174 -36.38 -4.24 -13.29
CA TYR A 174 -37.52 -4.55 -12.43
C TYR A 174 -38.51 -3.36 -12.36
N MET A 175 -38.02 -2.15 -12.16
CA MET A 175 -38.87 -0.95 -12.10
C MET A 175 -39.57 -0.66 -13.45
N GLU A 176 -38.89 -0.89 -14.58
CA GLU A 176 -39.45 -0.77 -15.90
C GLU A 176 -40.56 -1.81 -16.12
N ASP A 177 -40.33 -3.06 -15.71
CA ASP A 177 -41.33 -4.14 -15.81
C ASP A 177 -42.56 -3.83 -14.93
N GLU A 178 -42.37 -3.33 -13.70
CA GLU A 178 -43.44 -2.92 -12.78
C GLU A 178 -44.26 -1.74 -13.37
N GLU A 179 -43.60 -0.76 -13.95
CA GLU A 179 -44.27 0.38 -14.61
C GLU A 179 -45.11 -0.09 -15.84
N ASN A 180 -44.57 -1.00 -16.63
CA ASN A 180 -45.27 -1.57 -17.79
C ASN A 180 -46.49 -2.38 -17.36
N LEU A 181 -46.38 -3.19 -16.29
CA LEU A 181 -47.49 -3.92 -15.72
C LEU A 181 -48.58 -2.97 -15.21
N SER A 182 -48.21 -1.90 -14.52
CA SER A 182 -49.14 -0.87 -14.02
C SER A 182 -49.87 -0.19 -15.16
N LYS A 183 -49.15 0.20 -16.22
CA LYS A 183 -49.78 0.79 -17.43
C LYS A 183 -50.75 -0.17 -18.14
N ALA A 184 -50.35 -1.44 -18.25
CA ALA A 184 -51.24 -2.48 -18.85
C ALA A 184 -52.51 -2.67 -18.02
N SER A 185 -52.39 -2.75 -16.69
CA SER A 185 -53.52 -2.87 -15.79
C SER A 185 -54.46 -1.66 -15.88
N GLN A 186 -53.91 -0.44 -15.91
CA GLN A 186 -54.71 0.78 -16.11
C GLN A 186 -55.45 0.80 -17.44
N LYS A 187 -54.82 0.29 -18.53
CA LYS A 187 -55.46 0.19 -19.81
C LYS A 187 -56.63 -0.78 -19.79
N ILE A 188 -56.46 -1.94 -19.14
CA ILE A 188 -57.55 -2.94 -18.98
C ILE A 188 -58.73 -2.35 -18.21
N VAL A 189 -58.46 -1.64 -17.10
CA VAL A 189 -59.50 -1.01 -16.30
C VAL A 189 -60.27 0.05 -17.11
N LYS A 190 -59.54 0.92 -17.86
CA LYS A 190 -60.18 1.89 -18.73
C LYS A 190 -61.05 1.25 -19.81
N GLN A 191 -60.58 0.15 -20.40
CA GLN A 191 -61.37 -0.57 -21.40
C GLN A 191 -62.65 -1.19 -20.82
N ARG A 192 -62.59 -1.74 -19.60
CA ARG A 192 -63.77 -2.25 -18.90
C ARG A 192 -64.79 -1.16 -18.60
N HIS A 193 -64.34 -0.02 -18.05
CA HIS A 193 -65.25 1.11 -17.77
C HIS A 193 -65.90 1.66 -19.04
N ALA A 194 -65.14 1.77 -20.14
CA ALA A 194 -65.72 2.20 -21.40
C ALA A 194 -66.78 1.23 -21.93
N ALA A 195 -66.56 -0.09 -21.82
CA ALA A 195 -67.53 -1.10 -22.16
C ALA A 195 -68.83 -1.05 -21.29
N GLU A 196 -68.63 -0.85 -19.96
CA GLU A 196 -69.76 -0.69 -19.03
C GLU A 196 -70.58 0.58 -19.30
N GLU A 197 -69.91 1.70 -19.68
CA GLU A 197 -70.60 2.94 -20.10
C GLU A 197 -71.36 2.80 -21.40
N GLU A 198 -70.85 2.06 -22.38
CA GLU A 198 -71.53 1.73 -23.64
C GLU A 198 -72.74 0.87 -23.35
N GLU A 199 -72.66 -0.20 -22.58
CA GLU A 199 -73.80 -1.05 -22.19
C GLU A 199 -74.84 -0.27 -21.37
N ALA A 200 -74.43 0.68 -20.51
CA ALA A 200 -75.41 1.51 -19.78
C ALA A 200 -76.11 2.60 -20.62
N SER A 201 -75.57 2.95 -21.76
CA SER A 201 -76.16 3.93 -22.70
C SER A 201 -77.09 3.32 -23.72
N GLU A 202 -77.05 1.96 -23.86
CA GLU A 202 -77.96 1.21 -24.79
C GLU A 202 -79.25 0.73 -24.11
N VAL A 203 -79.46 0.93 -22.80
CA VAL A 203 -80.68 0.63 -22.05
C VAL A 203 -81.45 1.89 -21.72
#